data_ca6c695c0153fe04afd50fd01013c7ae
#
_entry.id   ca6c695c0153fe04afd50fd01013c7ae
#
_cell.length_a   1.000
_cell.length_b   1.000
_cell.length_c   1.000
_cell.angle_alpha   90.00
_cell.angle_beta   90.00
_cell.angle_gamma   90.00
#
_symmetry.space_group_name_H-M   'P 1'
#
loop_
_entity.id
_entity.type
_entity.pdbx_description
1 polymer ?
#
loop_
_entity_poly.entity_id
_entity_poly.type
_entity_poly.pdbx_seq_one_letter_code
_entity_poly.pdbx_strand_id
1 'polypeptide(L)'
;MTKVVVRYNSSDEFISLKTSGHANSASQGEDLVCAAISAVILGGINALKKRSKLNVNEKSGVIELENVGAVNEHDNVVIEVIVSQLQAIARDNPKYLKVSIEKDR
;
A
#
# COMPACT_ATOMS: atom_id res chain seq x y z
N MET A 1 1.52 2.11 -15.42
CA MET A 1 0.49 2.10 -14.37
C MET A 1 0.99 1.39 -13.13
N THR A 2 0.83 1.99 -12.00
CA THR A 2 1.12 1.36 -10.70
C THR A 2 -0.11 0.60 -10.23
N LYS A 3 0.09 -0.60 -9.71
CA LYS A 3 -0.97 -1.42 -9.13
C LYS A 3 -0.66 -1.67 -7.67
N VAL A 4 -1.68 -1.54 -6.84
CA VAL A 4 -1.61 -1.86 -5.42
C VAL A 4 -2.64 -2.93 -5.13
N VAL A 5 -2.21 -4.02 -4.51
CA VAL A 5 -3.10 -5.10 -4.08
C VAL A 5 -3.07 -5.15 -2.56
N VAL A 6 -4.24 -5.01 -1.95
CA VAL A 6 -4.40 -5.13 -0.50
C VAL A 6 -5.22 -6.37 -0.21
N ARG A 7 -4.73 -7.23 0.65
CA ARG A 7 -5.39 -8.49 0.98
C ARG A 7 -5.82 -8.52 2.44
N TYR A 8 -7.03 -9.00 2.65
CA TYR A 8 -7.61 -9.25 3.98
C TYR A 8 -8.04 -10.72 4.07
N ASN A 9 -8.05 -11.26 5.27
CA ASN A 9 -8.59 -12.61 5.48
C ASN A 9 -10.12 -12.59 5.61
N SER A 10 -10.72 -13.75 5.82
CA SER A 10 -12.18 -13.87 5.94
C SER A 10 -12.75 -13.14 7.17
N SER A 11 -11.91 -12.81 8.14
CA SER A 11 -12.28 -12.04 9.33
C SER A 11 -11.97 -10.54 9.21
N ASP A 12 -11.70 -10.06 7.99
CA ASP A 12 -11.36 -8.66 7.70
C ASP A 12 -10.04 -8.19 8.35
N GLU A 13 -9.16 -9.11 8.68
CA GLU A 13 -7.85 -8.77 9.20
C GLU A 13 -6.87 -8.55 8.06
N PHE A 14 -6.01 -7.55 8.19
CA PHE A 14 -5.01 -7.21 7.19
C PHE A 14 -3.99 -8.35 7.02
N ILE A 15 -3.75 -8.76 5.78
CA ILE A 15 -2.73 -9.75 5.42
C ILE A 15 -1.54 -9.10 4.75
N SER A 16 -1.77 -8.34 3.68
CA SER A 16 -0.67 -7.76 2.91
C SER A 16 -1.09 -6.56 2.07
N LEU A 17 -0.11 -5.73 1.77
CA LEU A 17 -0.21 -4.68 0.77
C LEU A 17 1.03 -4.79 -0.11
N LYS A 18 0.83 -4.83 -1.42
CA LYS A 18 1.93 -4.93 -2.38
C LYS A 18 1.72 -3.97 -3.52
N THR A 19 2.77 -3.19 -3.82
CA THR A 19 2.81 -2.32 -5.00
C THR A 19 3.59 -3.00 -6.11
N SER A 20 3.21 -2.74 -7.36
CA SER A 20 3.91 -3.22 -8.53
C SER A 20 3.67 -2.29 -9.72
N GLY A 21 4.44 -2.47 -10.78
CA GLY A 21 4.26 -1.69 -11.99
C GLY A 21 4.92 -0.31 -11.89
N HIS A 22 6.23 -0.27 -12.04
CA HIS A 22 6.97 0.97 -12.06
C HIS A 22 7.28 1.36 -13.51
N ALA A 23 6.97 2.60 -13.87
CA ALA A 23 7.31 3.10 -15.20
C ALA A 23 8.66 3.81 -15.17
N ASN A 24 9.66 3.28 -15.89
CA ASN A 24 10.99 3.86 -15.98
C ASN A 24 11.06 5.12 -16.82
N SER A 25 10.03 5.38 -17.63
CA SER A 25 9.93 6.55 -18.51
C SER A 25 8.54 7.13 -18.41
N ALA A 26 8.12 7.42 -17.19
CA ALA A 26 6.77 7.87 -16.92
C ALA A 26 6.53 9.27 -17.46
N SER A 27 5.31 9.55 -17.89
CA SER A 27 4.86 10.91 -18.15
C SER A 27 4.92 11.72 -16.86
N GLN A 28 4.94 13.04 -16.98
CA GLN A 28 4.98 13.94 -15.82
C GLN A 28 3.85 13.66 -14.82
N GLY A 29 2.64 13.36 -15.32
CA GLY A 29 1.51 13.04 -14.44
C GLY A 29 1.71 11.73 -13.68
N GLU A 30 2.29 10.73 -14.32
CA GLU A 30 2.58 9.45 -13.68
C GLU A 30 3.68 9.58 -12.62
N ASP A 31 4.70 10.43 -12.85
CA ASP A 31 5.75 10.70 -11.87
C ASP A 31 5.18 11.34 -10.60
N LEU A 32 4.23 12.27 -10.73
CA LEU A 32 3.57 12.89 -9.59
C LEU A 32 2.77 11.86 -8.79
N VAL A 33 2.05 10.99 -9.47
CA VAL A 33 1.28 9.91 -8.82
C VAL A 33 2.22 8.95 -8.10
N CYS A 34 3.32 8.55 -8.73
CA CYS A 34 4.32 7.67 -8.09
C CYS A 34 4.91 8.31 -6.84
N ALA A 35 5.21 9.62 -6.89
CA ALA A 35 5.70 10.36 -5.72
C ALA A 35 4.67 10.38 -4.59
N ALA A 36 3.39 10.58 -4.92
CA ALA A 36 2.32 10.57 -3.94
C ALA A 36 2.15 9.19 -3.29
N ILE A 37 2.18 8.13 -4.09
CA ILE A 37 2.09 6.75 -3.60
C ILE A 37 3.23 6.46 -2.64
N SER A 38 4.46 6.80 -3.02
CA SER A 38 5.64 6.59 -2.19
C SER A 38 5.54 7.35 -0.86
N ALA A 39 5.11 8.61 -0.90
CA ALA A 39 4.94 9.41 0.30
C ALA A 39 3.92 8.81 1.25
N VAL A 40 2.78 8.34 0.73
CA VAL A 40 1.72 7.72 1.53
C VAL A 40 2.21 6.43 2.19
N ILE A 41 2.83 5.54 1.41
CA ILE A 41 3.25 4.23 1.91
C ILE A 41 4.42 4.37 2.88
N LEU A 42 5.47 5.09 2.50
CA LEU A 42 6.65 5.24 3.34
C LEU A 42 6.36 6.05 4.60
N GLY A 43 5.57 7.10 4.50
CA GLY A 43 5.13 7.86 5.65
C GLY A 43 4.30 7.03 6.62
N GLY A 44 3.40 6.20 6.07
CA GLY A 44 2.60 5.28 6.87
C GLY A 44 3.45 4.23 7.57
N ILE A 45 4.39 3.61 6.85
CA ILE A 45 5.32 2.63 7.42
C ILE A 45 6.12 3.23 8.59
N ASN A 46 6.56 4.48 8.45
CA ASN A 46 7.28 5.17 9.51
C ASN A 46 6.41 5.43 10.75
N ALA A 47 5.10 5.44 10.61
CA ALA A 47 4.17 5.63 11.73
C ALA A 47 3.82 4.34 12.46
N LEU A 48 4.23 3.17 11.94
CA LEU A 48 3.97 1.89 12.59
C LEU A 48 4.73 1.79 13.91
N LYS A 49 4.07 1.30 14.95
CA LYS A 49 4.64 1.15 16.29
C LYS A 49 5.21 -0.24 16.54
N LYS A 50 4.60 -1.27 15.96
CA LYS A 50 4.99 -2.67 16.19
C LYS A 50 5.47 -3.34 14.90
N ARG A 51 6.56 -2.80 14.36
CA ARG A 51 7.14 -3.30 13.10
C ARG A 51 7.61 -4.74 13.19
N SER A 52 7.85 -5.27 14.39
CA SER A 52 8.23 -6.67 14.58
C SER A 52 7.13 -7.66 14.16
N LYS A 53 5.88 -7.20 14.06
CA LYS A 53 4.74 -8.00 13.61
C LYS A 53 4.40 -7.77 12.15
N LEU A 54 5.12 -6.88 11.50
CA LEU A 54 4.92 -6.54 10.09
C LEU A 54 6.25 -6.64 9.36
N ASN A 55 6.27 -7.41 8.30
CA ASN A 55 7.44 -7.53 7.45
C ASN A 55 7.35 -6.47 6.34
N VAL A 56 8.37 -5.62 6.26
CA VAL A 56 8.45 -4.59 5.21
C VAL A 56 9.58 -4.96 4.27
N ASN A 57 9.24 -5.13 3.00
CA ASN A 57 10.21 -5.44 1.96
C ASN A 57 10.11 -4.39 0.86
N GLU A 58 11.24 -3.77 0.55
CA GLU A 58 11.34 -2.81 -0.54
C GLU A 58 12.48 -3.24 -1.45
N LYS A 59 12.14 -3.59 -2.69
CA LYS A 59 13.13 -4.05 -3.66
C LYS A 59 12.71 -3.63 -5.06
N SER A 60 13.62 -2.96 -5.78
CA SER A 60 13.41 -2.60 -7.19
C SER A 60 12.09 -1.88 -7.47
N GLY A 61 11.71 -0.94 -6.60
CA GLY A 61 10.50 -0.17 -6.77
C GLY A 61 9.22 -0.89 -6.35
N VAL A 62 9.32 -2.13 -5.86
CA VAL A 62 8.19 -2.88 -5.29
C VAL A 62 8.25 -2.76 -3.78
N ILE A 63 7.16 -2.32 -3.18
CA ILE A 63 7.02 -2.26 -1.72
C ILE A 63 6.00 -3.31 -1.31
N GLU A 64 6.36 -4.12 -0.34
CA GLU A 64 5.48 -5.13 0.22
C GLU A 64 5.43 -4.98 1.74
N LEU A 65 4.22 -4.91 2.26
CA LEU A 65 3.94 -4.89 3.69
C LEU A 65 3.14 -6.14 4.01
N GLU A 66 3.66 -7.00 4.88
CA GLU A 66 3.05 -8.28 5.19
C GLU A 66 2.86 -8.44 6.68
N ASN A 67 1.68 -8.90 7.08
CA ASN A 67 1.38 -9.28 8.46
C ASN A 67 1.97 -10.66 8.73
N VAL A 68 2.95 -10.73 9.63
CA VAL A 68 3.59 -11.99 10.03
C VAL A 68 3.22 -12.43 11.46
N GLY A 69 2.21 -11.81 12.01
CA GLY A 69 1.72 -12.14 13.35
C GLY A 69 0.35 -11.52 13.58
N ALA A 70 0.28 -10.58 14.49
CA ALA A 70 -0.93 -9.83 14.76
C ALA A 70 -0.65 -8.34 14.64
N VAL A 71 -1.57 -7.59 14.04
CA VAL A 71 -1.48 -6.15 13.92
C VAL A 71 -2.23 -5.51 15.08
N ASN A 72 -1.57 -4.66 15.85
CA ASN A 72 -2.23 -3.96 16.95
C ASN A 72 -3.21 -2.90 16.44
N GLU A 73 -4.04 -2.38 17.34
CA GLU A 73 -5.08 -1.41 16.98
C GLU A 73 -4.50 -0.15 16.33
N HIS A 74 -3.42 0.40 16.88
CA HIS A 74 -2.79 1.59 16.32
C HIS A 74 -2.33 1.34 14.88
N ASP A 75 -1.64 0.23 14.64
CA ASP A 75 -1.09 -0.08 13.34
C ASP A 75 -2.18 -0.44 12.33
N ASN A 76 -3.29 -1.04 12.79
CA ASN A 76 -4.46 -1.24 11.93
C ASN A 76 -5.02 0.09 11.43
N VAL A 77 -5.10 1.11 12.28
CA VAL A 77 -5.55 2.45 11.87
C VAL A 77 -4.58 3.07 10.88
N VAL A 78 -3.28 2.93 11.11
CA VAL A 78 -2.26 3.42 10.16
C VAL A 78 -2.44 2.77 8.79
N ILE A 79 -2.60 1.45 8.73
CA ILE A 79 -2.83 0.71 7.49
C ILE A 79 -4.12 1.17 6.81
N GLU A 80 -5.18 1.34 7.58
CA GLU A 80 -6.46 1.84 7.06
C GLU A 80 -6.31 3.20 6.40
N VAL A 81 -5.55 4.10 7.01
CA VAL A 81 -5.26 5.43 6.44
C VAL A 81 -4.45 5.31 5.15
N ILE A 82 -3.43 4.45 5.13
CA ILE A 82 -2.64 4.20 3.90
C ILE A 82 -3.56 3.75 2.77
N VAL A 83 -4.38 2.75 3.02
CA VAL A 83 -5.29 2.18 2.00
C VAL A 83 -6.29 3.24 1.53
N SER A 84 -6.88 3.98 2.45
CA SER A 84 -7.84 5.04 2.14
C SER A 84 -7.23 6.13 1.26
N GLN A 85 -6.01 6.55 1.57
CA GLN A 85 -5.30 7.55 0.76
C GLN A 85 -4.96 7.03 -0.64
N LEU A 86 -4.52 5.78 -0.74
CA LEU A 86 -4.24 5.16 -2.04
C LEU A 86 -5.51 5.06 -2.89
N GLN A 87 -6.63 4.69 -2.28
CA GLN A 87 -7.91 4.65 -2.98
C GLN A 87 -8.33 6.03 -3.48
N ALA A 88 -8.11 7.08 -2.70
CA ALA A 88 -8.40 8.45 -3.11
C ALA A 88 -7.52 8.87 -4.30
N ILE A 89 -6.24 8.56 -4.27
CA ILE A 89 -5.33 8.83 -5.39
C ILE A 89 -5.78 8.10 -6.65
N ALA A 90 -6.15 6.82 -6.52
CA ALA A 90 -6.60 6.01 -7.65
C ALA A 90 -7.90 6.53 -8.25
N ARG A 91 -8.82 7.00 -7.42
CA ARG A 91 -10.09 7.56 -7.88
C ARG A 91 -9.88 8.80 -8.74
N ASP A 92 -8.94 9.66 -8.34
CA ASP A 92 -8.66 10.90 -9.05
C ASP A 92 -7.66 10.70 -10.21
N ASN A 93 -6.93 9.58 -10.23
CA ASN A 93 -5.90 9.28 -11.22
C ASN A 93 -6.01 7.83 -11.72
N PRO A 94 -7.17 7.43 -12.26
CA PRO A 94 -7.40 6.02 -12.63
C PRO A 94 -6.49 5.52 -13.77
N LYS A 95 -5.93 6.44 -14.53
CA LYS A 95 -4.99 6.12 -15.61
C LYS A 95 -3.63 5.65 -15.07
N TYR A 96 -3.25 6.08 -13.87
CA TYR A 96 -1.91 5.87 -13.34
C TYR A 96 -1.86 4.95 -12.13
N LEU A 97 -2.97 4.76 -11.43
CA LEU A 97 -3.02 3.92 -10.23
C LEU A 97 -4.29 3.09 -10.19
N LYS A 98 -4.14 1.80 -9.92
CA LYS A 98 -5.24 0.90 -9.63
C LYS A 98 -5.00 0.26 -8.27
N VAL A 99 -6.00 0.35 -7.39
CA VAL A 99 -5.99 -0.31 -6.08
C VAL A 99 -7.03 -1.42 -6.10
N SER A 100 -6.59 -2.64 -5.81
CA SER A 100 -7.47 -3.80 -5.72
C SER A 100 -7.50 -4.29 -4.27
N ILE A 101 -8.70 -4.50 -3.77
CA ILE A 101 -8.93 -5.07 -2.44
C ILE A 101 -9.37 -6.52 -2.63
N GLU A 102 -8.61 -7.44 -2.08
CA GLU A 102 -8.91 -8.86 -2.14
C GLU A 102 -9.20 -9.38 -0.74
N LYS A 103 -10.17 -10.25 -0.63
CA LYS A 103 -10.56 -10.88 0.63
C LYS A 103 -10.55 -12.39 0.46
N ASP A 104 -9.81 -13.07 1.31
CA ASP A 104 -9.80 -14.53 1.34
C ASP A 104 -11.12 -15.03 1.90
N ARG A 105 -11.59 -16.13 1.36
CA ARG A 105 -12.83 -16.76 1.81
C ARG A 105 -12.59 -17.74 2.97
#